data_b0187b0b21bf438e9b54f61410d2aad5
#
_entry.id   b0187b0b21bf438e9b54f61410d2aad5
#
_cell.length_a   1.000
_cell.length_b   1.000
_cell.length_c   1.000
_cell.angle_alpha   90.00
_cell.angle_beta   90.00
_cell.angle_gamma   90.00
#
_symmetry.space_group_name_H-M   'P 1'
#
loop_
_entity.id
_entity.type
_entity.pdbx_description
1 polymer ?
#
loop_
_entity_poly.entity_id
_entity_poly.type
_entity_poly.pdbx_seq_one_letter_code
_entity_poly.pdbx_strand_id
1 'polypeptide(L)'
;MAYDRLLERLYLVDNDWIVKGATALLARDLAVRATIDVDVYRQASSREIAEAELREAAGRDIGDWFTFEIGERRTLSEAADGFRLPVKAFIGTAAWAAFHVDLGGDELHVTGEPEAVPALARVVMPDVEQHGYLVYPLVDHVADKVAAMFELYGVDGAPSTRYKDLVDVVAITIAASLPAELQITAIQSEATHRGLRLPERFTVPDLQLWGRGYAREAGRSLLPIARTLDEALAVVSPCLDPLLDGTARGNWDPEQRRWVKSSLTE
;
A
#
# COMPACT_ATOMS: atom_id res chain seq x y z
N MET A 1 -11.65 12.09 3.43
CA MET A 1 -13.10 12.14 3.81
C MET A 1 -13.95 11.17 2.99
N ALA A 2 -14.13 11.28 1.66
CA ALA A 2 -15.00 10.34 0.93
C ALA A 2 -14.55 8.87 1.07
N TYR A 3 -13.24 8.59 1.02
CA TYR A 3 -12.70 7.24 1.26
C TYR A 3 -13.08 6.70 2.64
N ASP A 4 -12.93 7.54 3.68
CA ASP A 4 -13.30 7.14 5.05
C ASP A 4 -14.75 6.76 5.14
N ARG A 5 -15.63 7.57 4.53
CA ARG A 5 -17.07 7.31 4.60
C ARG A 5 -17.48 6.04 3.84
N LEU A 6 -16.75 5.68 2.78
CA LEU A 6 -16.93 4.39 2.12
C LEU A 6 -16.37 3.24 2.96
N LEU A 7 -15.14 3.38 3.47
CA LEU A 7 -14.51 2.38 4.32
C LEU A 7 -15.32 2.15 5.60
N GLU A 8 -15.84 3.20 6.23
CA GLU A 8 -16.73 3.09 7.39
C GLU A 8 -17.89 2.13 7.13
N ARG A 9 -18.54 2.24 5.97
CA ARG A 9 -19.65 1.36 5.58
C ARG A 9 -19.22 -0.10 5.45
N LEU A 10 -17.99 -0.36 4.97
CA LEU A 10 -17.45 -1.70 4.90
C LEU A 10 -17.24 -2.30 6.29
N TYR A 11 -16.59 -1.56 7.18
CA TYR A 11 -16.25 -2.04 8.52
C TYR A 11 -17.44 -2.12 9.49
N LEU A 12 -18.55 -1.43 9.20
CA LEU A 12 -19.82 -1.63 9.95
C LEU A 12 -20.46 -2.98 9.66
N VAL A 13 -20.11 -3.63 8.54
CA VAL A 13 -20.63 -4.95 8.17
C VAL A 13 -19.77 -6.06 8.75
N ASP A 14 -18.45 -5.93 8.57
CA ASP A 14 -17.50 -6.98 8.86
C ASP A 14 -16.08 -6.38 9.00
N ASN A 15 -15.26 -7.02 9.84
CA ASN A 15 -13.86 -6.63 10.07
C ASN A 15 -12.85 -7.40 9.18
N ASP A 16 -13.33 -8.22 8.24
CA ASP A 16 -12.45 -9.00 7.36
C ASP A 16 -11.93 -8.23 6.14
N TRP A 17 -12.19 -6.93 6.07
CA TRP A 17 -11.63 -6.05 5.07
C TRP A 17 -10.23 -5.57 5.46
N ILE A 18 -9.31 -5.55 4.49
CA ILE A 18 -7.95 -5.03 4.66
C ILE A 18 -7.70 -3.93 3.63
N VAL A 19 -7.33 -2.75 4.11
CA VAL A 19 -6.90 -1.64 3.26
C VAL A 19 -5.44 -1.84 2.87
N LYS A 20 -5.13 -1.75 1.58
CA LYS A 20 -3.80 -1.91 0.99
C LYS A 20 -3.32 -0.61 0.33
N GLY A 21 -2.22 -0.72 -0.40
CA GLY A 21 -1.73 0.31 -1.31
C GLY A 21 -1.39 1.64 -0.63
N ALA A 22 -1.44 2.72 -1.40
CA ALA A 22 -1.11 4.05 -0.89
C ALA A 22 -2.10 4.55 0.18
N THR A 23 -3.34 4.04 0.18
CA THR A 23 -4.34 4.36 1.20
C THR A 23 -3.96 3.82 2.57
N ALA A 24 -3.36 2.61 2.64
CA ALA A 24 -2.83 2.06 3.89
C ALA A 24 -1.63 2.86 4.42
N LEU A 25 -0.75 3.36 3.54
CA LEU A 25 0.33 4.26 3.94
C LEU A 25 -0.19 5.60 4.45
N LEU A 26 -1.25 6.12 3.82
CA LEU A 26 -1.90 7.35 4.29
C LEU A 26 -2.50 7.17 5.69
N ALA A 27 -3.12 6.02 5.96
CA ALA A 27 -3.68 5.70 7.27
C ALA A 27 -2.62 5.61 8.38
N ARG A 28 -1.38 5.30 8.02
CA ARG A 28 -0.22 5.26 8.93
C ARG A 28 0.55 6.59 9.04
N ASP A 29 0.07 7.66 8.41
CA ASP A 29 0.82 8.93 8.26
C ASP A 29 2.19 8.76 7.53
N LEU A 30 2.34 7.71 6.73
CA LEU A 30 3.54 7.42 5.94
C LEU A 30 3.43 7.87 4.47
N ALA A 31 2.25 8.28 4.02
CA ALA A 31 2.06 8.65 2.62
C ALA A 31 2.69 10.00 2.30
N VAL A 32 3.52 10.01 1.28
CA VAL A 32 4.17 11.22 0.74
C VAL A 32 3.61 11.63 -0.62
N ARG A 33 2.58 10.95 -1.11
CA ARG A 33 1.91 11.25 -2.37
C ARG A 33 0.40 11.08 -2.29
N ALA A 34 -0.32 11.86 -3.08
CA ALA A 34 -1.74 11.69 -3.22
C ALA A 34 -2.08 10.37 -3.94
N THR A 35 -3.19 9.77 -3.56
CA THR A 35 -3.80 8.65 -4.27
C THR A 35 -5.26 8.96 -4.58
N ILE A 36 -5.74 8.45 -5.70
CA ILE A 36 -7.15 8.43 -6.08
C ILE A 36 -7.71 7.00 -6.10
N ASP A 37 -6.88 6.03 -5.73
CA ASP A 37 -7.25 4.63 -5.67
C ASP A 37 -7.32 4.20 -4.21
N VAL A 38 -8.35 3.44 -3.87
CA VAL A 38 -8.52 2.79 -2.57
C VAL A 38 -8.36 1.30 -2.81
N ASP A 39 -7.23 0.76 -2.41
CA ASP A 39 -6.95 -0.67 -2.56
C ASP A 39 -7.52 -1.41 -1.35
N VAL A 40 -8.41 -2.36 -1.57
CA VAL A 40 -8.99 -3.19 -0.52
C VAL A 40 -8.94 -4.67 -0.88
N TYR A 41 -8.89 -5.49 0.15
CA TYR A 41 -8.95 -6.93 0.07
C TYR A 41 -9.96 -7.45 1.09
N ARG A 42 -10.72 -8.48 0.73
CA ARG A 42 -11.67 -9.18 1.60
C ARG A 42 -11.14 -10.56 1.93
N GLN A 43 -10.84 -10.82 3.20
CA GLN A 43 -10.31 -12.12 3.63
C GLN A 43 -11.31 -13.25 3.41
N ALA A 44 -10.81 -14.43 3.06
CA ALA A 44 -11.58 -15.66 2.92
C ALA A 44 -12.84 -15.56 2.02
N SER A 45 -12.80 -14.69 1.02
CA SER A 45 -13.93 -14.44 0.11
C SER A 45 -13.47 -14.41 -1.33
N SER A 46 -14.28 -14.90 -2.27
CA SER A 46 -14.01 -14.65 -3.68
C SER A 46 -14.22 -13.18 -4.02
N ARG A 47 -13.53 -12.69 -5.05
CA ARG A 47 -13.63 -11.28 -5.49
C ARG A 47 -15.04 -10.89 -5.94
N GLU A 48 -15.85 -11.84 -6.45
CA GLU A 48 -17.24 -11.61 -6.82
C GLU A 48 -18.12 -11.37 -5.60
N ILE A 49 -17.91 -12.15 -4.53
CA ILE A 49 -18.60 -11.96 -3.26
C ILE A 49 -18.18 -10.64 -2.62
N ALA A 50 -16.88 -10.36 -2.60
CA ALA A 50 -16.35 -9.11 -2.08
C ALA A 50 -16.86 -7.87 -2.86
N GLU A 51 -17.02 -7.97 -4.20
CA GLU A 51 -17.66 -6.92 -4.99
C GLU A 51 -19.12 -6.71 -4.58
N ALA A 52 -19.88 -7.79 -4.42
CA ALA A 52 -21.29 -7.71 -4.02
C ALA A 52 -21.44 -7.06 -2.64
N GLU A 53 -20.61 -7.47 -1.67
CA GLU A 53 -20.60 -6.89 -0.32
C GLU A 53 -20.18 -5.39 -0.33
N LEU A 54 -19.19 -5.02 -1.15
CA LEU A 54 -18.79 -3.64 -1.32
C LEU A 54 -19.93 -2.78 -1.87
N ARG A 55 -20.68 -3.28 -2.87
CA ARG A 55 -21.83 -2.57 -3.44
C ARG A 55 -22.98 -2.43 -2.44
N GLU A 56 -23.26 -3.49 -1.69
CA GLU A 56 -24.26 -3.47 -0.63
C GLU A 56 -23.88 -2.46 0.47
N ALA A 57 -22.63 -2.52 0.96
CA ALA A 57 -22.13 -1.60 1.98
C ALA A 57 -22.18 -0.14 1.50
N ALA A 58 -21.77 0.14 0.26
CA ALA A 58 -21.81 1.48 -0.31
C ALA A 58 -23.22 2.08 -0.39
N GLY A 59 -24.25 1.23 -0.55
CA GLY A 59 -25.66 1.65 -0.57
C GLY A 59 -26.27 1.94 0.79
N ARG A 60 -25.55 1.68 1.90
CA ARG A 60 -26.07 1.91 3.25
C ARG A 60 -26.10 3.40 3.61
N ASP A 61 -27.22 3.84 4.17
CA ASP A 61 -27.29 5.14 4.81
C ASP A 61 -26.82 4.99 6.27
N ILE A 62 -25.77 5.74 6.63
CA ILE A 62 -25.20 5.78 7.97
C ILE A 62 -25.34 7.18 8.62
N GLY A 63 -26.21 8.03 8.07
CA GLY A 63 -26.51 9.36 8.59
C GLY A 63 -25.43 10.41 8.34
N ASP A 64 -24.47 10.15 7.46
CA ASP A 64 -23.30 11.01 7.20
C ASP A 64 -23.43 11.90 5.95
N TRP A 65 -24.62 11.96 5.36
CA TRP A 65 -24.96 12.71 4.14
C TRP A 65 -24.27 12.23 2.86
N PHE A 66 -23.36 11.24 2.95
CA PHE A 66 -22.70 10.68 1.78
C PHE A 66 -23.54 9.58 1.13
N THR A 67 -23.57 9.62 -0.20
CA THR A 67 -24.07 8.54 -1.03
C THR A 67 -23.01 8.17 -2.06
N PHE A 68 -22.98 6.90 -2.47
CA PHE A 68 -21.97 6.38 -3.40
C PHE A 68 -22.64 5.68 -4.57
N GLU A 69 -22.18 6.00 -5.77
CA GLU A 69 -22.50 5.25 -6.99
C GLU A 69 -21.26 4.45 -7.40
N ILE A 70 -21.38 3.12 -7.44
CA ILE A 70 -20.34 2.23 -7.93
C ILE A 70 -20.66 1.85 -9.36
N GLY A 71 -19.78 2.22 -10.29
CA GLY A 71 -19.91 1.93 -11.70
C GLY A 71 -19.62 0.47 -12.06
N GLU A 72 -19.58 0.18 -13.36
CA GLU A 72 -19.25 -1.14 -13.86
C GLU A 72 -17.79 -1.48 -13.59
N ARG A 73 -17.57 -2.73 -13.18
CA ARG A 73 -16.23 -3.24 -12.92
C ARG A 73 -15.40 -3.32 -14.19
N ARG A 74 -14.10 -3.13 -14.03
CA ARG A 74 -13.07 -3.41 -15.03
C ARG A 74 -12.09 -4.39 -14.44
N THR A 75 -11.72 -5.41 -15.20
CA THR A 75 -10.64 -6.31 -14.80
C THR A 75 -9.32 -5.53 -14.77
N LEU A 76 -8.56 -5.66 -13.71
CA LEU A 76 -7.18 -5.20 -13.68
C LEU A 76 -6.35 -6.05 -14.65
N SER A 77 -5.12 -5.62 -14.96
CA SER A 77 -4.25 -6.41 -15.84
C SER A 77 -4.03 -7.81 -15.26
N GLU A 78 -3.72 -8.80 -16.12
CA GLU A 78 -3.47 -10.20 -15.70
C GLU A 78 -2.43 -10.31 -14.56
N ALA A 79 -1.47 -9.37 -14.50
CA ALA A 79 -0.47 -9.32 -13.43
C ALA A 79 -1.01 -8.74 -12.10
N ALA A 80 -2.18 -8.09 -12.09
CA ALA A 80 -2.71 -7.40 -10.92
C ALA A 80 -3.96 -8.06 -10.34
N ASP A 81 -4.27 -9.26 -10.74
CA ASP A 81 -5.43 -10.10 -10.35
C ASP A 81 -6.46 -9.38 -9.45
N GLY A 82 -7.50 -8.80 -10.05
CA GLY A 82 -8.49 -8.03 -9.30
C GLY A 82 -9.45 -7.22 -10.18
N PHE A 83 -10.32 -6.48 -9.52
CA PHE A 83 -11.31 -5.62 -10.17
C PHE A 83 -11.10 -4.16 -9.79
N ARG A 84 -11.21 -3.27 -10.78
CA ARG A 84 -11.30 -1.82 -10.57
C ARG A 84 -12.74 -1.36 -10.70
N LEU A 85 -13.24 -0.73 -9.65
CA LEU A 85 -14.58 -0.22 -9.52
C LEU A 85 -14.56 1.31 -9.47
N PRO A 86 -15.07 2.02 -10.48
CA PRO A 86 -15.23 3.47 -10.41
C PRO A 86 -16.27 3.82 -9.35
N VAL A 87 -15.95 4.80 -8.51
CA VAL A 87 -16.82 5.29 -7.44
C VAL A 87 -17.04 6.78 -7.59
N LYS A 88 -18.29 7.21 -7.51
CA LYS A 88 -18.67 8.61 -7.37
C LYS A 88 -19.30 8.81 -5.99
N ALA A 89 -18.79 9.77 -5.26
CA ALA A 89 -19.32 10.19 -3.96
C ALA A 89 -20.08 11.49 -4.09
N PHE A 90 -21.20 11.57 -3.41
CA PHE A 90 -22.07 12.76 -3.35
C PHE A 90 -22.31 13.16 -1.90
N ILE A 91 -22.59 14.44 -1.67
CA ILE A 91 -23.16 14.96 -0.42
C ILE A 91 -24.53 15.55 -0.79
N GLY A 92 -25.60 14.91 -0.35
CA GLY A 92 -26.93 15.18 -0.88
C GLY A 92 -26.97 14.94 -2.39
N THR A 93 -27.31 15.96 -3.19
CA THR A 93 -27.32 15.89 -4.65
C THR A 93 -26.05 16.42 -5.32
N ALA A 94 -25.10 16.95 -4.54
CA ALA A 94 -23.87 17.55 -5.08
C ALA A 94 -22.78 16.51 -5.24
N ALA A 95 -22.19 16.41 -6.44
CA ALA A 95 -21.00 15.58 -6.67
C ALA A 95 -19.83 16.11 -5.82
N TRP A 96 -19.24 15.23 -5.03
CA TRP A 96 -18.15 15.56 -4.10
C TRP A 96 -16.79 15.08 -4.57
N ALA A 97 -16.69 13.80 -4.95
CA ALA A 97 -15.43 13.20 -5.40
C ALA A 97 -15.68 12.03 -6.37
N ALA A 98 -14.70 11.75 -7.20
CA ALA A 98 -14.63 10.54 -8.00
C ALA A 98 -13.29 9.85 -7.74
N PHE A 99 -13.31 8.54 -7.56
CA PHE A 99 -12.14 7.72 -7.28
C PHE A 99 -12.37 6.27 -7.74
N HIS A 100 -11.39 5.40 -7.51
CA HIS A 100 -11.54 3.98 -7.80
C HIS A 100 -11.34 3.17 -6.52
N VAL A 101 -12.04 2.04 -6.46
CA VAL A 101 -11.73 0.97 -5.52
C VAL A 101 -11.11 -0.16 -6.32
N ASP A 102 -9.88 -0.51 -5.98
CA ASP A 102 -9.19 -1.68 -6.50
C ASP A 102 -9.41 -2.82 -5.50
N LEU A 103 -10.20 -3.78 -5.91
CA LEU A 103 -10.50 -4.98 -5.14
C LEU A 103 -9.51 -6.06 -5.51
N GLY A 104 -8.68 -6.47 -4.56
CA GLY A 104 -7.65 -7.48 -4.74
C GLY A 104 -8.22 -8.86 -5.09
N GLY A 105 -7.36 -9.72 -5.61
CA GLY A 105 -7.69 -11.10 -5.98
C GLY A 105 -8.10 -11.99 -4.80
N ASP A 106 -8.42 -13.24 -5.11
CA ASP A 106 -8.98 -14.20 -4.14
C ASP A 106 -7.98 -14.65 -3.07
N GLU A 107 -6.68 -14.54 -3.35
CA GLU A 107 -5.63 -14.94 -2.41
C GLU A 107 -4.72 -13.76 -2.07
N LEU A 108 -4.72 -13.37 -0.80
CA LEU A 108 -3.76 -12.44 -0.25
C LEU A 108 -2.66 -13.21 0.46
N HIS A 109 -1.45 -13.12 -0.07
CA HIS A 109 -0.28 -13.66 0.60
C HIS A 109 0.18 -12.68 1.68
N VAL A 110 0.13 -13.10 2.94
CA VAL A 110 0.44 -12.26 4.10
C VAL A 110 1.40 -13.00 5.02
N THR A 111 2.48 -12.34 5.40
CA THR A 111 3.47 -12.85 6.36
C THR A 111 3.27 -12.23 7.74
N GLY A 112 2.99 -10.93 7.79
CA GLY A 112 2.68 -10.21 9.01
C GLY A 112 1.20 -10.27 9.38
N GLU A 113 0.85 -9.64 10.50
CA GLU A 113 -0.54 -9.51 10.93
C GLU A 113 -1.10 -8.15 10.51
N PRO A 114 -2.36 -8.08 10.02
CA PRO A 114 -3.01 -6.81 9.75
C PRO A 114 -3.05 -5.92 10.98
N GLU A 115 -2.81 -4.62 10.78
CA GLU A 115 -2.74 -3.66 11.87
C GLU A 115 -4.00 -2.80 11.93
N ALA A 116 -4.53 -2.59 13.12
CA ALA A 116 -5.61 -1.62 13.33
C ALA A 116 -5.04 -0.20 13.37
N VAL A 117 -5.55 0.68 12.51
CA VAL A 117 -5.18 2.09 12.45
C VAL A 117 -6.41 2.99 12.56
N PRO A 118 -6.28 4.25 13.06
CA PRO A 118 -7.39 5.17 13.12
C PRO A 118 -7.89 5.57 11.72
N ALA A 119 -9.09 6.13 11.66
CA ALA A 119 -9.66 6.66 10.42
C ALA A 119 -8.75 7.74 9.79
N LEU A 120 -8.70 7.76 8.44
CA LEU A 120 -7.87 8.67 7.64
C LEU A 120 -8.20 10.15 7.87
N ALA A 121 -9.50 10.48 7.89
CA ALA A 121 -9.93 11.84 8.10
C ALA A 121 -10.07 12.13 9.60
N ARG A 122 -9.18 12.96 10.10
CA ARG A 122 -9.27 13.49 11.48
C ARG A 122 -10.35 14.57 11.64
N VAL A 123 -11.33 14.61 10.75
CA VAL A 123 -12.45 15.54 10.86
C VAL A 123 -13.48 14.95 11.80
N VAL A 124 -13.51 15.46 13.01
CA VAL A 124 -14.54 15.11 13.98
C VAL A 124 -15.85 15.80 13.58
N MET A 125 -16.80 15.01 13.11
CA MET A 125 -18.17 15.44 12.95
C MET A 125 -18.94 15.00 14.20
N PRO A 126 -19.60 15.93 14.95
CA PRO A 126 -20.15 15.60 16.26
C PRO A 126 -21.16 14.45 16.28
N ASP A 127 -21.86 14.25 15.15
CA ASP A 127 -22.95 13.26 15.03
C ASP A 127 -22.57 12.05 14.16
N VAL A 128 -21.29 11.90 13.81
CA VAL A 128 -20.82 10.82 12.92
C VAL A 128 -19.72 10.05 13.61
N GLU A 129 -20.00 8.80 13.93
CA GLU A 129 -18.98 7.88 14.44
C GLU A 129 -17.94 7.55 13.36
N GLN A 130 -16.71 7.44 13.78
CA GLN A 130 -15.58 7.03 12.94
C GLN A 130 -14.84 5.88 13.62
N HIS A 131 -14.78 4.76 12.91
CA HIS A 131 -14.00 3.61 13.31
C HIS A 131 -12.64 3.61 12.60
N GLY A 132 -11.73 2.78 13.06
CA GLY A 132 -10.46 2.55 12.38
C GLY A 132 -10.58 1.51 11.29
N TYR A 133 -9.45 1.22 10.66
CA TYR A 133 -9.34 0.23 9.59
C TYR A 133 -8.33 -0.83 9.97
N LEU A 134 -8.49 -2.02 9.41
CA LEU A 134 -7.38 -2.98 9.30
C LEU A 134 -6.59 -2.66 8.04
N VAL A 135 -5.30 -2.48 8.20
CA VAL A 135 -4.40 -2.20 7.08
C VAL A 135 -3.41 -3.33 6.88
N TYR A 136 -3.04 -3.52 5.63
CA TYR A 136 -2.07 -4.51 5.19
C TYR A 136 -0.76 -4.37 5.97
N PRO A 137 -0.16 -5.47 6.47
CA PRO A 137 1.04 -5.40 7.29
C PRO A 137 2.16 -4.61 6.59
N LEU A 138 2.86 -3.78 7.35
CA LEU A 138 3.87 -2.91 6.75
C LEU A 138 5.02 -3.72 6.12
N VAL A 139 5.39 -4.85 6.74
CA VAL A 139 6.43 -5.74 6.22
C VAL A 139 6.06 -6.35 4.86
N ASP A 140 4.81 -6.74 4.69
CA ASP A 140 4.30 -7.26 3.42
C ASP A 140 4.17 -6.13 2.38
N HIS A 141 3.81 -4.93 2.82
CA HIS A 141 3.75 -3.76 1.96
C HIS A 141 5.13 -3.42 1.36
N VAL A 142 6.19 -3.49 2.17
CA VAL A 142 7.57 -3.31 1.70
C VAL A 142 7.96 -4.44 0.76
N ALA A 143 7.66 -5.70 1.11
CA ALA A 143 7.98 -6.88 0.31
C ALA A 143 7.33 -6.81 -1.07
N ASP A 144 6.02 -6.52 -1.12
CA ASP A 144 5.22 -6.36 -2.34
C ASP A 144 5.83 -5.28 -3.27
N LYS A 145 6.18 -4.12 -2.71
CA LYS A 145 6.79 -3.04 -3.48
C LYS A 145 8.19 -3.38 -3.98
N VAL A 146 9.02 -3.99 -3.14
CA VAL A 146 10.37 -4.42 -3.54
C VAL A 146 10.27 -5.46 -4.65
N ALA A 147 9.46 -6.50 -4.51
CA ALA A 147 9.29 -7.52 -5.52
C ALA A 147 8.76 -6.94 -6.85
N ALA A 148 7.73 -6.09 -6.80
CA ALA A 148 7.15 -5.46 -7.98
C ALA A 148 8.13 -4.57 -8.78
N MET A 149 9.16 -4.04 -8.12
CA MET A 149 10.21 -3.28 -8.81
C MET A 149 11.13 -4.17 -9.65
N PHE A 150 11.22 -5.46 -9.34
CA PHE A 150 12.04 -6.44 -10.08
C PHE A 150 11.24 -7.29 -11.07
N GLU A 151 9.92 -7.17 -11.09
CA GLU A 151 9.09 -7.86 -12.06
C GLU A 151 9.35 -7.40 -13.50
N LEU A 152 9.21 -8.36 -14.42
CA LEU A 152 9.21 -8.10 -15.85
C LEU A 152 7.77 -8.11 -16.35
N TYR A 153 7.38 -7.14 -17.15
CA TYR A 153 6.01 -6.97 -17.61
C TYR A 153 5.85 -7.22 -19.11
N GLY A 154 4.68 -7.73 -19.46
CA GLY A 154 4.31 -8.03 -20.84
C GLY A 154 5.06 -9.23 -21.42
N VAL A 155 4.68 -9.61 -22.65
CA VAL A 155 5.28 -10.73 -23.36
C VAL A 155 6.74 -10.51 -23.75
N ASP A 156 7.17 -9.26 -23.84
CA ASP A 156 8.53 -8.86 -24.19
C ASP A 156 9.47 -8.76 -22.97
N GLY A 157 8.97 -9.04 -21.77
CA GLY A 157 9.76 -8.95 -20.55
C GLY A 157 10.28 -7.55 -20.25
N ALA A 158 9.46 -6.53 -20.45
CA ALA A 158 9.86 -5.14 -20.21
C ALA A 158 10.16 -4.90 -18.71
N PRO A 159 11.24 -4.15 -18.39
CA PRO A 159 11.57 -3.85 -17.01
C PRO A 159 10.49 -3.02 -16.33
N SER A 160 10.33 -3.23 -15.04
CA SER A 160 9.38 -2.49 -14.20
C SER A 160 9.57 -0.99 -14.29
N THR A 161 8.47 -0.24 -14.29
CA THR A 161 8.41 1.22 -14.23
C THR A 161 7.70 1.70 -12.94
N ARG A 162 7.78 0.91 -11.89
CA ARG A 162 7.10 1.13 -10.60
C ARG A 162 7.81 2.19 -9.74
N TYR A 163 8.12 3.35 -10.34
CA TYR A 163 8.83 4.46 -9.68
C TYR A 163 8.15 4.95 -8.40
N LYS A 164 6.81 4.90 -8.36
CA LYS A 164 6.00 5.27 -7.19
C LYS A 164 6.27 4.35 -6.01
N ASP A 165 6.57 3.08 -6.27
CA ASP A 165 6.87 2.14 -5.19
C ASP A 165 8.21 2.45 -4.53
N LEU A 166 9.21 2.90 -5.28
CA LEU A 166 10.46 3.38 -4.68
C LEU A 166 10.24 4.66 -3.86
N VAL A 167 9.37 5.58 -4.30
CA VAL A 167 8.98 6.76 -3.51
C VAL A 167 8.35 6.34 -2.17
N ASP A 168 7.45 5.36 -2.21
CA ASP A 168 6.80 4.83 -1.00
C ASP A 168 7.80 4.10 -0.10
N VAL A 169 8.73 3.30 -0.65
CA VAL A 169 9.77 2.60 0.12
C VAL A 169 10.73 3.59 0.78
N VAL A 170 11.12 4.68 0.08
CA VAL A 170 11.89 5.77 0.68
C VAL A 170 11.13 6.37 1.87
N ALA A 171 9.85 6.67 1.71
CA ALA A 171 9.01 7.22 2.79
C ALA A 171 8.95 6.29 4.01
N ILE A 172 8.75 4.99 3.79
CA ILE A 172 8.76 3.99 4.86
C ILE A 172 10.12 3.93 5.54
N THR A 173 11.21 3.87 4.77
CA THR A 173 12.57 3.76 5.29
C THR A 173 12.96 4.92 6.20
N ILE A 174 12.49 6.14 5.93
CA ILE A 174 12.82 7.33 6.73
C ILE A 174 11.89 7.57 7.91
N ALA A 175 10.76 6.86 8.00
CA ALA A 175 9.72 7.17 8.98
C ALA A 175 9.27 5.98 9.83
N ALA A 176 9.53 4.73 9.40
CA ALA A 176 9.01 3.56 10.08
C ALA A 176 10.12 2.61 10.52
N SER A 177 9.94 1.98 11.68
CA SER A 177 10.76 0.86 12.12
C SER A 177 10.26 -0.44 11.48
N LEU A 178 11.19 -1.34 11.14
CA LEU A 178 10.90 -2.63 10.52
C LEU A 178 11.63 -3.74 11.29
N PRO A 179 10.96 -4.83 11.68
CA PRO A 179 11.60 -5.98 12.31
C PRO A 179 12.34 -6.83 11.27
N ALA A 180 13.65 -7.05 11.45
CA ALA A 180 14.52 -7.69 10.46
C ALA A 180 14.02 -9.09 10.03
N GLU A 181 13.78 -9.96 11.00
CA GLU A 181 13.45 -11.36 10.71
C GLU A 181 12.13 -11.50 9.93
N LEU A 182 11.11 -10.76 10.38
CA LEU A 182 9.80 -10.79 9.72
C LEU A 182 9.87 -10.14 8.33
N GLN A 183 10.64 -9.04 8.20
CA GLN A 183 10.81 -8.38 6.90
C GLN A 183 11.58 -9.25 5.89
N ILE A 184 12.62 -9.97 6.32
CA ILE A 184 13.32 -10.95 5.48
C ILE A 184 12.36 -12.04 5.03
N THR A 185 11.56 -12.59 5.96
CA THR A 185 10.57 -13.61 5.65
C THR A 185 9.56 -13.11 4.63
N ALA A 186 9.02 -11.90 4.82
CA ALA A 186 8.05 -11.30 3.89
C ALA A 186 8.63 -11.11 2.48
N ILE A 187 9.87 -10.59 2.37
CA ILE A 187 10.53 -10.40 1.08
C ILE A 187 10.78 -11.74 0.37
N GLN A 188 11.26 -12.75 1.09
CA GLN A 188 11.53 -14.08 0.52
C GLN A 188 10.23 -14.78 0.10
N SER A 189 9.19 -14.65 0.89
CA SER A 189 7.88 -15.21 0.63
C SER A 189 7.26 -14.60 -0.63
N GLU A 190 7.28 -13.27 -0.73
CA GLU A 190 6.76 -12.55 -1.89
C GLU A 190 7.57 -12.81 -3.17
N ALA A 191 8.90 -12.87 -3.07
CA ALA A 191 9.75 -13.24 -4.19
C ALA A 191 9.46 -14.67 -4.69
N THR A 192 9.25 -15.62 -3.76
CA THR A 192 8.90 -17.00 -4.09
C THR A 192 7.54 -17.08 -4.78
N HIS A 193 6.53 -16.39 -4.23
CA HIS A 193 5.19 -16.33 -4.79
C HIS A 193 5.19 -15.81 -6.23
N ARG A 194 6.00 -14.78 -6.53
CA ARG A 194 6.15 -14.21 -7.88
C ARG A 194 7.18 -14.94 -8.76
N GLY A 195 7.83 -15.99 -8.26
CA GLY A 195 8.89 -16.69 -9.00
C GLY A 195 10.11 -15.82 -9.33
N LEU A 196 10.39 -14.82 -8.48
CA LEU A 196 11.48 -13.86 -8.67
C LEU A 196 12.74 -14.30 -7.94
N ARG A 197 13.88 -13.98 -8.55
CA ARG A 197 15.19 -14.03 -7.89
C ARG A 197 15.64 -12.60 -7.63
N LEU A 198 15.56 -12.17 -6.38
CA LEU A 198 16.02 -10.86 -5.97
C LEU A 198 17.56 -10.81 -5.88
N PRO A 199 18.18 -9.66 -6.16
CA PRO A 199 19.62 -9.47 -5.99
C PRO A 199 19.99 -9.36 -4.50
N GLU A 200 21.24 -9.64 -4.15
CA GLU A 200 21.77 -9.47 -2.79
C GLU A 200 21.88 -7.99 -2.35
N ARG A 201 21.85 -7.07 -3.30
CA ARG A 201 21.87 -5.63 -3.06
C ARG A 201 20.77 -4.96 -3.85
N PHE A 202 20.11 -3.99 -3.21
CA PHE A 202 19.05 -3.26 -3.86
C PHE A 202 19.59 -2.39 -5.01
N THR A 203 18.99 -2.55 -6.14
CA THR A 203 19.23 -1.75 -7.34
C THR A 203 17.91 -1.59 -8.11
N VAL A 204 17.93 -0.90 -9.22
CA VAL A 204 16.80 -0.81 -10.14
C VAL A 204 17.13 -1.43 -11.48
N PRO A 205 16.13 -1.96 -12.22
CA PRO A 205 16.39 -2.71 -13.46
C PRO A 205 17.13 -1.93 -14.55
N ASP A 206 16.92 -0.62 -14.64
CA ASP A 206 17.54 0.27 -15.63
C ASP A 206 17.76 1.65 -15.02
N LEU A 207 19.01 1.97 -14.72
CA LEU A 207 19.40 3.23 -14.07
C LEU A 207 18.99 4.49 -14.87
N GLN A 208 19.08 4.44 -16.21
CA GLN A 208 18.74 5.58 -17.07
C GLN A 208 17.23 5.84 -17.11
N LEU A 209 16.46 4.76 -17.30
CA LEU A 209 15.01 4.81 -17.32
C LEU A 209 14.48 5.26 -15.95
N TRP A 210 14.99 4.64 -14.89
CA TRP A 210 14.58 4.92 -13.53
C TRP A 210 14.99 6.31 -13.04
N GLY A 211 16.16 6.82 -13.45
CA GLY A 211 16.63 8.16 -13.07
C GLY A 211 15.59 9.24 -13.39
N ARG A 212 15.09 9.24 -14.64
CA ARG A 212 14.07 10.19 -15.06
C ARG A 212 12.68 9.91 -14.48
N GLY A 213 12.29 8.64 -14.44
CA GLY A 213 10.99 8.21 -13.94
C GLY A 213 10.83 8.52 -12.46
N TYR A 214 11.81 8.14 -11.65
CA TYR A 214 11.82 8.40 -10.21
C TYR A 214 11.82 9.90 -9.90
N ALA A 215 12.73 10.68 -10.49
CA ALA A 215 12.82 12.11 -10.23
C ALA A 215 11.48 12.85 -10.51
N ARG A 216 10.75 12.43 -11.55
CA ARG A 216 9.42 12.97 -11.84
C ARG A 216 8.40 12.63 -10.73
N GLU A 217 8.35 11.39 -10.26
CA GLU A 217 7.41 10.99 -9.21
C GLU A 217 7.80 11.57 -7.85
N ALA A 218 9.09 11.58 -7.51
CA ALA A 218 9.61 12.24 -6.30
C ALA A 218 9.34 13.75 -6.31
N GLY A 219 9.47 14.42 -7.47
CA GLY A 219 9.15 15.83 -7.64
C GLY A 219 7.68 16.18 -7.40
N ARG A 220 6.77 15.22 -7.60
CA ARG A 220 5.32 15.33 -7.34
C ARG A 220 4.93 14.91 -5.92
N SER A 221 5.86 14.35 -5.18
CA SER A 221 5.62 13.85 -3.83
C SER A 221 5.97 14.91 -2.77
N LEU A 222 5.61 14.62 -1.51
CA LEU A 222 5.97 15.40 -0.33
C LEU A 222 7.24 14.88 0.36
N LEU A 223 8.00 14.00 -0.30
CA LEU A 223 9.27 13.51 0.26
C LEU A 223 10.16 14.69 0.67
N PRO A 224 10.67 14.72 1.90
CA PRO A 224 11.55 15.81 2.36
C PRO A 224 12.96 15.70 1.77
N ILE A 225 13.37 14.50 1.37
CA ILE A 225 14.71 14.13 0.86
C ILE A 225 14.58 13.18 -0.34
N ALA A 226 15.70 12.80 -0.94
CA ALA A 226 15.77 11.78 -1.99
C ALA A 226 14.95 12.16 -3.24
N ARG A 227 15.29 13.30 -3.83
CA ARG A 227 14.63 13.81 -5.04
C ARG A 227 15.16 13.20 -6.32
N THR A 228 16.36 12.65 -6.29
CA THR A 228 17.00 11.95 -7.40
C THR A 228 17.09 10.45 -7.11
N LEU A 229 17.28 9.63 -8.14
CA LEU A 229 17.45 8.18 -7.97
C LEU A 229 18.65 7.84 -7.08
N ASP A 230 19.78 8.50 -7.30
CA ASP A 230 21.00 8.26 -6.52
C ASP A 230 20.79 8.56 -5.04
N GLU A 231 20.10 9.65 -4.72
CA GLU A 231 19.72 9.98 -3.34
C GLU A 231 18.75 8.95 -2.75
N ALA A 232 17.80 8.46 -3.56
CA ALA A 232 16.87 7.41 -3.12
C ALA A 232 17.60 6.11 -2.81
N LEU A 233 18.48 5.66 -3.70
CA LEU A 233 19.28 4.47 -3.49
C LEU A 233 20.18 4.61 -2.25
N ALA A 234 20.80 5.77 -2.05
CA ALA A 234 21.59 6.04 -0.84
C ALA A 234 20.77 6.00 0.46
N VAL A 235 19.47 6.32 0.40
CA VAL A 235 18.56 6.24 1.55
C VAL A 235 18.12 4.80 1.82
N VAL A 236 17.74 4.06 0.78
CA VAL A 236 17.13 2.74 0.97
C VAL A 236 18.14 1.60 1.09
N SER A 237 19.33 1.70 0.47
CA SER A 237 20.32 0.62 0.48
C SER A 237 20.77 0.20 1.88
N PRO A 238 21.03 1.11 2.84
CA PRO A 238 21.38 0.70 4.20
C PRO A 238 20.30 -0.13 4.91
N CYS A 239 19.04 0.05 4.50
CA CYS A 239 17.91 -0.73 5.02
C CYS A 239 17.74 -2.04 4.23
N LEU A 240 17.68 -1.95 2.90
CA LEU A 240 17.29 -3.07 2.04
C LEU A 240 18.42 -4.06 1.78
N ASP A 241 19.68 -3.62 1.63
CA ASP A 241 20.78 -4.53 1.33
C ASP A 241 20.92 -5.63 2.40
N PRO A 242 20.93 -5.29 3.73
CA PRO A 242 21.00 -6.32 4.76
C PRO A 242 19.76 -7.23 4.85
N LEU A 243 18.60 -6.77 4.35
CA LEU A 243 17.42 -7.62 4.23
C LEU A 243 17.56 -8.61 3.08
N LEU A 244 18.07 -8.15 1.94
CA LEU A 244 18.22 -8.94 0.72
C LEU A 244 19.32 -10.00 0.85
N ASP A 245 20.42 -9.69 1.51
CA ASP A 245 21.51 -10.64 1.79
C ASP A 245 21.30 -11.48 3.05
N GLY A 246 20.22 -11.21 3.82
CA GLY A 246 19.85 -11.96 5.02
C GLY A 246 20.69 -11.63 6.25
N THR A 247 21.46 -10.55 6.25
CA THR A 247 22.34 -10.16 7.37
C THR A 247 21.68 -9.20 8.37
N ALA A 248 20.54 -8.57 8.03
CA ALA A 248 19.80 -7.69 8.93
C ALA A 248 19.43 -8.41 10.24
N ARG A 249 19.58 -7.73 11.37
CA ARG A 249 19.18 -8.23 12.70
C ARG A 249 18.57 -7.11 13.53
N GLY A 250 17.59 -7.46 14.36
CA GLY A 250 16.91 -6.51 15.24
C GLY A 250 15.88 -5.67 14.50
N ASN A 251 15.87 -4.36 14.75
CA ASN A 251 14.91 -3.44 14.13
C ASN A 251 15.63 -2.35 13.32
N TRP A 252 15.03 -1.94 12.23
CA TRP A 252 15.44 -0.74 11.51
C TRP A 252 15.10 0.50 12.34
N ASP A 253 16.10 1.35 12.56
CA ASP A 253 15.93 2.66 13.19
C ASP A 253 15.94 3.74 12.10
N PRO A 254 14.78 4.36 11.80
CA PRO A 254 14.67 5.34 10.73
C PRO A 254 15.43 6.65 11.01
N GLU A 255 15.62 7.03 12.30
CA GLU A 255 16.36 8.24 12.69
C GLU A 255 17.85 8.04 12.49
N GLN A 256 18.38 6.89 12.95
CA GLN A 256 19.80 6.55 12.83
C GLN A 256 20.15 5.96 11.46
N ARG A 257 19.15 5.56 10.65
CA ARG A 257 19.29 4.89 9.35
C ARG A 257 20.19 3.66 9.41
N ARG A 258 19.97 2.83 10.41
CA ARG A 258 20.71 1.56 10.63
C ARG A 258 19.87 0.54 11.37
N TRP A 259 20.26 -0.71 11.20
CA TRP A 259 19.74 -1.81 11.99
C TRP A 259 20.30 -1.76 13.41
N VAL A 260 19.43 -1.81 14.40
CA VAL A 260 19.78 -1.82 15.82
C VAL A 260 19.28 -3.08 16.49
N LYS A 261 20.03 -3.61 17.43
CA LYS A 261 19.57 -4.79 18.20
C LYS A 261 18.27 -4.43 18.91
N SER A 262 17.30 -5.34 18.89
CA SER A 262 16.13 -5.19 19.76
C SER A 262 16.64 -5.12 21.21
N SER A 263 16.38 -4.02 21.89
CA SER A 263 16.51 -3.98 23.33
C SER A 263 15.44 -4.94 23.87
N LEU A 264 15.87 -6.13 24.31
CA LEU A 264 15.04 -6.99 25.15
C LEU A 264 14.71 -6.16 26.38
N THR A 265 13.48 -5.69 26.49
CA THR A 265 12.93 -5.24 27.77
C THR A 265 12.80 -6.51 28.60
N GLU A 266 13.70 -6.67 29.59
CA GLU A 266 13.58 -7.65 30.66
C GLU A 266 12.30 -7.43 31.47
#